data_b99b085c2b3eaf89e5ab13c62817800a
#
_entry.id   b99b085c2b3eaf89e5ab13c62817800a
#
_cell.length_a   1.000
_cell.length_b   1.000
_cell.length_c   1.000
_cell.angle_alpha   90.00
_cell.angle_beta   90.00
_cell.angle_gamma   90.00
#
_symmetry.space_group_name_H-M   'P 1'
#
loop_
_entity.id
_entity.type
_entity.pdbx_description
1 polymer ?
#
loop_
_entity_poly.entity_id
_entity_poly.type
_entity_poly.pdbx_seq_one_letter_code
_entity_poly.pdbx_strand_id
1 'polypeptide(L)'
;IPKGVVLTHGNFISPMLQAYDFLPVLINDPKSRSLLFLPVAHVLARFVMYCLLAGQGITAFSPDTRNLVDDIATFKPTMLLVVPRVMEKVYNAAAAKAGGGMKGRMFAWAAKQARALSKATAYVDSPLPESAVAGPGPDTTPIPDASAMPSPGPSAALKLRGRIADALVLSKVRAILGPNLHTIISGGAPLALDLA
;
A
#
# COMPACT_ATOMS: atom_id res chain seq x y z
N ILE A 1 -31.92 7.77 4.66
CA ILE A 1 -31.42 9.12 5.03
C ILE A 1 -29.95 8.97 5.38
N PRO A 2 -29.03 9.70 4.73
CA PRO A 2 -27.62 9.67 5.05
C PRO A 2 -27.41 10.11 6.50
N LYS A 3 -26.62 9.33 7.25
CA LYS A 3 -26.23 9.69 8.62
C LYS A 3 -24.92 10.50 8.55
N GLY A 4 -24.97 11.75 9.03
CA GLY A 4 -23.77 12.57 9.17
C GLY A 4 -22.99 12.18 10.42
N VAL A 5 -21.66 12.14 10.31
CA VAL A 5 -20.76 11.98 11.43
C VAL A 5 -20.12 13.33 11.72
N VAL A 6 -20.29 13.83 12.92
CA VAL A 6 -19.66 15.09 13.37
C VAL A 6 -18.24 14.78 13.79
N LEU A 7 -17.26 15.34 13.06
CA LEU A 7 -15.84 15.20 13.34
C LEU A 7 -15.26 16.55 13.79
N THR A 8 -14.53 16.52 14.88
CA THR A 8 -13.81 17.69 15.40
C THR A 8 -12.37 17.71 14.86
N HIS A 9 -11.69 18.85 15.03
CA HIS A 9 -10.25 18.93 14.73
C HIS A 9 -9.45 17.89 15.54
N GLY A 10 -9.82 17.65 16.80
CA GLY A 10 -9.16 16.64 17.64
C GLY A 10 -9.23 15.24 17.06
N ASN A 11 -10.34 14.87 16.39
CA ASN A 11 -10.47 13.57 15.75
C ASN A 11 -9.51 13.34 14.57
N PHE A 12 -8.96 14.42 14.00
CA PHE A 12 -7.93 14.34 12.96
C PHE A 12 -6.52 14.55 13.52
N ILE A 13 -6.35 15.49 14.45
CA ILE A 13 -5.03 15.83 14.98
C ILE A 13 -4.45 14.68 15.81
N SER A 14 -5.24 14.05 16.68
CA SER A 14 -4.76 12.97 17.54
C SER A 14 -4.19 11.78 16.75
N PRO A 15 -4.93 11.17 15.80
CA PRO A 15 -4.36 10.09 15.00
C PRO A 15 -3.26 10.57 14.04
N MET A 16 -3.25 11.85 13.64
CA MET A 16 -2.18 12.41 12.83
C MET A 16 -0.86 12.46 13.61
N LEU A 17 -0.88 12.86 14.86
CA LEU A 17 0.30 12.86 15.74
C LEU A 17 0.81 11.42 15.95
N GLN A 18 -0.09 10.46 16.14
CA GLN A 18 0.28 9.04 16.21
C GLN A 18 0.91 8.56 14.90
N ALA A 19 0.33 8.93 13.74
CA ALA A 19 0.89 8.57 12.45
C ALA A 19 2.29 9.18 12.22
N TYR A 20 2.60 10.30 12.85
CA TYR A 20 3.92 10.92 12.81
C TYR A 20 5.01 10.01 13.38
N ASP A 21 4.69 9.31 14.45
CA ASP A 21 5.63 8.40 15.12
C ASP A 21 5.78 7.07 14.38
N PHE A 22 4.68 6.57 13.77
CA PHE A 22 4.64 5.24 13.15
C PHE A 22 4.94 5.23 11.64
N LEU A 23 4.69 6.35 10.96
CA LEU A 23 4.84 6.47 9.51
C LEU A 23 5.67 7.71 9.13
N PRO A 24 6.91 7.82 9.59
CA PRO A 24 7.76 8.99 9.32
C PRO A 24 7.98 9.20 7.80
N VAL A 25 8.01 8.14 7.01
CA VAL A 25 8.10 8.20 5.55
C VAL A 25 6.90 8.93 4.92
N LEU A 26 5.74 8.89 5.57
CA LEU A 26 4.53 9.55 5.09
C LEU A 26 4.58 11.07 5.29
N ILE A 27 5.18 11.51 6.38
CA ILE A 27 5.01 12.87 6.89
C ILE A 27 6.32 13.65 6.88
N ASN A 28 7.46 13.01 7.15
CA ASN A 28 8.74 13.68 7.42
C ASN A 28 9.73 13.68 6.25
N ASP A 29 9.41 13.02 5.13
CA ASP A 29 10.31 13.00 3.98
C ASP A 29 10.00 14.18 3.04
N PRO A 30 10.88 15.21 2.94
CA PRO A 30 10.68 16.34 2.03
C PRO A 30 10.72 15.93 0.54
N LYS A 31 11.19 14.72 0.23
CA LYS A 31 11.15 14.13 -1.11
C LYS A 31 9.87 13.35 -1.37
N SER A 32 9.03 13.19 -0.36
CA SER A 32 7.75 12.49 -0.50
C SER A 32 6.84 13.20 -1.50
N ARG A 33 6.32 12.43 -2.43
CA ARG A 33 5.38 12.89 -3.45
C ARG A 33 4.15 11.98 -3.44
N SER A 34 3.02 12.50 -3.05
CA SER A 34 1.78 11.74 -2.96
C SER A 34 0.75 12.22 -3.98
N LEU A 35 0.18 11.30 -4.73
CA LEU A 35 -0.93 11.57 -5.64
C LEU A 35 -2.23 11.07 -5.01
N LEU A 36 -3.10 12.00 -4.63
CA LEU A 36 -4.42 11.72 -4.08
C LEU A 36 -5.46 11.71 -5.19
N PHE A 37 -6.09 10.56 -5.40
CA PHE A 37 -7.19 10.37 -6.35
C PHE A 37 -8.46 9.83 -5.67
N LEU A 38 -8.38 9.51 -4.38
CA LEU A 38 -9.54 9.11 -3.60
C LEU A 38 -10.33 10.36 -3.18
N PRO A 39 -11.66 10.28 -3.15
CA PRO A 39 -12.51 11.41 -2.75
C PRO A 39 -12.21 11.85 -1.33
N VAL A 40 -11.80 13.11 -1.14
CA VAL A 40 -11.53 13.71 0.18
C VAL A 40 -12.78 13.87 1.05
N ALA A 41 -13.96 13.60 0.49
CA ALA A 41 -15.19 13.46 1.26
C ALA A 41 -15.14 12.24 2.20
N HIS A 42 -14.38 11.20 1.84
CA HIS A 42 -14.14 10.05 2.72
C HIS A 42 -13.06 10.34 3.76
N VAL A 43 -13.32 9.88 4.98
CA VAL A 43 -12.45 10.16 6.15
C VAL A 43 -11.00 9.72 5.94
N LEU A 44 -10.76 8.56 5.31
CA LEU A 44 -9.40 8.05 5.08
C LEU A 44 -8.59 8.98 4.17
N ALA A 45 -9.15 9.38 3.03
CA ALA A 45 -8.45 10.27 2.11
C ALA A 45 -8.22 11.65 2.72
N ARG A 46 -9.19 12.15 3.48
CA ARG A 46 -9.09 13.41 4.21
C ARG A 46 -8.03 13.35 5.31
N PHE A 47 -7.97 12.27 6.07
CA PHE A 47 -6.96 12.05 7.11
C PHE A 47 -5.56 12.06 6.50
N VAL A 48 -5.33 11.28 5.44
CA VAL A 48 -4.02 11.24 4.76
C VAL A 48 -3.67 12.59 4.15
N MET A 49 -4.64 13.30 3.59
CA MET A 49 -4.43 14.67 3.10
C MET A 49 -3.93 15.59 4.22
N TYR A 50 -4.50 15.53 5.41
CA TYR A 50 -4.04 16.35 6.55
C TYR A 50 -2.64 15.94 7.02
N CYS A 51 -2.33 14.64 7.05
CA CYS A 51 -0.98 14.17 7.34
C CYS A 51 0.04 14.74 6.34
N LEU A 52 -0.29 14.73 5.06
CA LEU A 52 0.57 15.24 4.00
C LEU A 52 0.72 16.77 4.02
N LEU A 53 -0.34 17.49 4.37
CA LEU A 53 -0.30 18.95 4.54
C LEU A 53 0.53 19.38 5.75
N ALA A 54 0.53 18.57 6.82
CA ALA A 54 1.38 18.81 7.99
C ALA A 54 2.84 18.45 7.73
N GLY A 55 3.11 17.62 6.75
CA GLY A 55 4.45 17.20 6.34
C GLY A 55 5.11 18.17 5.38
N GLN A 56 6.32 17.81 4.95
CA GLN A 56 7.12 18.61 4.02
C GLN A 56 7.01 18.13 2.57
N GLY A 57 6.25 17.06 2.34
CA GLY A 57 6.11 16.43 1.03
C GLY A 57 5.22 17.21 0.05
N ILE A 58 5.27 16.84 -1.20
CA ILE A 58 4.45 17.43 -2.28
C ILE A 58 3.22 16.55 -2.49
N THR A 59 2.04 17.17 -2.43
CA THR A 59 0.76 16.49 -2.69
C THR A 59 0.14 17.02 -3.98
N ALA A 60 -0.21 16.12 -4.89
CA ALA A 60 -1.02 16.44 -6.06
C ALA A 60 -2.38 15.72 -5.96
N PHE A 61 -3.36 16.28 -6.65
CA PHE A 61 -4.72 15.75 -6.71
C PHE A 61 -5.06 15.34 -8.15
N SER A 62 -5.52 14.11 -8.31
CA SER A 62 -6.09 13.62 -9.57
C SER A 62 -7.62 13.58 -9.44
N PRO A 63 -8.35 14.50 -10.10
CA PRO A 63 -9.80 14.60 -9.94
C PRO A 63 -10.55 13.49 -10.70
N ASP A 64 -9.92 12.88 -11.71
CA ASP A 64 -10.52 11.89 -12.57
C ASP A 64 -9.68 10.61 -12.65
N THR A 65 -10.23 9.53 -12.10
CA THR A 65 -9.57 8.22 -12.12
C THR A 65 -9.35 7.63 -13.52
N ARG A 66 -9.98 8.21 -14.57
CA ARG A 66 -9.75 7.81 -15.96
C ARG A 66 -8.35 8.23 -16.44
N ASN A 67 -7.86 9.35 -15.93
CA ASN A 67 -6.54 9.90 -16.28
C ASN A 67 -5.45 9.47 -15.29
N LEU A 68 -5.78 8.63 -14.31
CA LEU A 68 -4.88 8.30 -13.20
C LEU A 68 -3.52 7.77 -13.66
N VAL A 69 -3.47 6.97 -14.71
CA VAL A 69 -2.19 6.40 -15.23
C VAL A 69 -1.30 7.50 -15.80
N ASP A 70 -1.87 8.44 -16.53
CA ASP A 70 -1.14 9.58 -17.10
C ASP A 70 -0.70 10.57 -16.02
N ASP A 71 -1.54 10.79 -15.01
CA ASP A 71 -1.23 11.60 -13.84
C ASP A 71 -0.08 10.98 -13.04
N ILE A 72 -0.09 9.66 -12.83
CA ILE A 72 1.01 8.93 -12.18
C ILE A 72 2.30 9.06 -12.99
N ALA A 73 2.22 8.87 -14.30
CA ALA A 73 3.40 8.95 -15.19
C ALA A 73 4.02 10.36 -15.18
N THR A 74 3.18 11.39 -15.12
CA THR A 74 3.61 12.80 -15.13
C THR A 74 4.13 13.23 -13.76
N PHE A 75 3.38 12.96 -12.71
CA PHE A 75 3.70 13.40 -11.34
C PHE A 75 4.82 12.57 -10.71
N LYS A 76 4.95 11.27 -11.07
CA LYS A 76 5.95 10.33 -10.55
C LYS A 76 5.92 10.25 -9.02
N PRO A 77 4.81 9.80 -8.42
CA PRO A 77 4.66 9.73 -6.98
C PRO A 77 5.66 8.76 -6.36
N THR A 78 6.08 9.02 -5.14
CA THR A 78 6.85 8.11 -4.29
C THR A 78 5.95 7.27 -3.41
N MET A 79 4.73 7.75 -3.18
CA MET A 79 3.73 7.13 -2.33
C MET A 79 2.33 7.25 -2.96
N LEU A 80 1.53 6.20 -2.80
CA LEU A 80 0.11 6.20 -3.19
C LEU A 80 -0.76 5.69 -2.05
N LEU A 81 -1.88 6.38 -1.80
CA LEU A 81 -2.97 5.86 -1.00
C LEU A 81 -3.98 5.21 -1.95
N VAL A 82 -4.25 3.94 -1.72
CA VAL A 82 -5.16 3.15 -2.55
C VAL A 82 -6.20 2.41 -1.70
N VAL A 83 -7.30 2.06 -2.31
CA VAL A 83 -8.22 1.04 -1.76
C VAL A 83 -7.93 -0.30 -2.41
N PRO A 84 -8.18 -1.44 -1.74
CA PRO A 84 -7.85 -2.78 -2.24
C PRO A 84 -8.35 -3.03 -3.67
N ARG A 85 -9.53 -2.55 -4.00
CA ARG A 85 -10.13 -2.70 -5.34
C ARG A 85 -9.31 -2.06 -6.46
N VAL A 86 -8.54 -1.02 -6.17
CA VAL A 86 -7.63 -0.41 -7.16
C VAL A 86 -6.46 -1.35 -7.43
N MET A 87 -5.90 -1.98 -6.41
CA MET A 87 -4.84 -2.97 -6.56
C MET A 87 -5.31 -4.18 -7.36
N GLU A 88 -6.51 -4.69 -7.09
CA GLU A 88 -7.14 -5.75 -7.88
C GLU A 88 -7.27 -5.36 -9.36
N LYS A 89 -7.75 -4.15 -9.64
CA LYS A 89 -7.84 -3.64 -11.01
C LYS A 89 -6.49 -3.60 -11.71
N VAL A 90 -5.46 -3.09 -11.05
CA VAL A 90 -4.10 -3.02 -11.59
C VAL A 90 -3.57 -4.43 -11.88
N TYR A 91 -3.73 -5.35 -10.94
CA TYR A 91 -3.32 -6.74 -11.12
C TYR A 91 -4.05 -7.40 -12.29
N ASN A 92 -5.37 -7.28 -12.34
CA ASN A 92 -6.19 -7.89 -13.39
C ASN A 92 -5.89 -7.28 -14.76
N ALA A 93 -5.66 -5.97 -14.85
CA ALA A 93 -5.24 -5.30 -16.08
C ALA A 93 -3.86 -5.79 -16.57
N ALA A 94 -2.91 -5.96 -15.64
CA ALA A 94 -1.59 -6.50 -15.96
C ALA A 94 -1.67 -7.98 -16.43
N ALA A 95 -2.49 -8.79 -15.75
CA ALA A 95 -2.73 -10.17 -16.11
C ALA A 95 -3.40 -10.30 -17.50
N ALA A 96 -4.42 -9.47 -17.76
CA ALA A 96 -5.09 -9.42 -19.06
C ALA A 96 -4.13 -9.00 -20.19
N LYS A 97 -3.26 -8.02 -19.93
CA LYS A 97 -2.23 -7.58 -20.90
C LYS A 97 -1.18 -8.65 -21.16
N ALA A 98 -0.86 -9.49 -20.18
CA ALA A 98 0.01 -10.64 -20.35
C ALA A 98 -0.64 -11.71 -21.27
N GLY A 99 -1.98 -11.78 -21.27
CA GLY A 99 -2.75 -12.68 -22.11
C GLY A 99 -2.55 -14.16 -21.77
N GLY A 100 -2.86 -15.03 -22.74
CA GLY A 100 -2.63 -16.46 -22.64
C GLY A 100 -1.22 -16.88 -23.09
N GLY A 101 -0.99 -18.18 -23.13
CA GLY A 101 0.26 -18.76 -23.60
C GLY A 101 1.45 -18.55 -22.66
N MET A 102 2.65 -18.42 -23.25
CA MET A 102 3.90 -18.35 -22.48
C MET A 102 3.99 -17.09 -21.60
N LYS A 103 3.54 -15.95 -22.11
CA LYS A 103 3.56 -14.68 -21.35
C LYS A 103 2.66 -14.73 -20.11
N GLY A 104 1.44 -15.26 -20.25
CA GLY A 104 0.51 -15.43 -19.13
C GLY A 104 1.05 -16.42 -18.08
N ARG A 105 1.66 -17.53 -18.51
CA ARG A 105 2.32 -18.49 -17.59
C ARG A 105 3.48 -17.84 -16.85
N MET A 106 4.28 -17.01 -17.53
CA MET A 106 5.38 -16.28 -16.92
C MET A 106 4.89 -15.22 -15.91
N PHE A 107 3.79 -14.51 -16.23
CA PHE A 107 3.16 -13.58 -15.30
C PHE A 107 2.66 -14.29 -14.03
N ALA A 108 1.92 -15.39 -14.19
CA ALA A 108 1.41 -16.18 -13.07
C ALA A 108 2.55 -16.74 -12.19
N TRP A 109 3.62 -17.22 -12.82
CA TRP A 109 4.81 -17.65 -12.08
C TRP A 109 5.46 -16.51 -11.30
N ALA A 110 5.64 -15.33 -11.92
CA ALA A 110 6.24 -14.18 -11.27
C ALA A 110 5.39 -13.69 -10.08
N ALA A 111 4.07 -13.63 -10.24
CA ALA A 111 3.15 -13.30 -9.16
C ALA A 111 3.23 -14.30 -8.00
N LYS A 112 3.37 -15.60 -8.30
CA LYS A 112 3.57 -16.62 -7.26
C LYS A 112 4.88 -16.41 -6.48
N GLN A 113 5.98 -16.08 -7.17
CA GLN A 113 7.26 -15.81 -6.50
C GLN A 113 7.18 -14.56 -5.63
N ALA A 114 6.53 -13.48 -6.12
CA ALA A 114 6.34 -12.25 -5.36
C ALA A 114 5.57 -12.50 -4.06
N ARG A 115 4.45 -13.23 -4.13
CA ARG A 115 3.67 -13.60 -2.94
C ARG A 115 4.47 -14.45 -1.95
N ALA A 116 5.23 -15.42 -2.43
CA ALA A 116 6.05 -16.26 -1.57
C ALA A 116 7.15 -15.45 -0.88
N LEU A 117 7.75 -14.50 -1.60
CA LEU A 117 8.77 -13.61 -1.05
C LEU A 117 8.14 -12.64 -0.02
N SER A 118 7.01 -12.02 -0.34
CA SER A 118 6.27 -11.12 0.56
C SER A 118 5.92 -11.84 1.86
N LYS A 119 5.32 -13.02 1.78
CA LYS A 119 4.99 -13.83 2.97
C LYS A 119 6.21 -14.17 3.84
N ALA A 120 7.36 -14.39 3.21
CA ALA A 120 8.59 -14.70 3.94
C ALA A 120 9.28 -13.45 4.53
N THR A 121 8.99 -12.26 4.03
CA THR A 121 9.55 -10.98 4.51
C THR A 121 8.60 -10.22 5.42
N ALA A 122 7.30 -10.35 5.25
CA ALA A 122 6.28 -9.56 5.96
C ALA A 122 6.36 -9.66 7.50
N TYR A 123 6.98 -10.70 8.02
CA TYR A 123 7.13 -10.92 9.47
C TYR A 123 8.46 -10.36 10.02
N VAL A 124 9.43 -10.02 9.18
CA VAL A 124 10.77 -9.58 9.61
C VAL A 124 10.82 -8.06 9.83
N ASP A 125 10.01 -7.29 9.09
CA ASP A 125 10.11 -5.84 9.04
C ASP A 125 9.03 -5.08 9.84
N SER A 126 8.19 -5.78 10.60
CA SER A 126 7.15 -5.15 11.43
C SER A 126 7.23 -5.59 12.89
N PRO A 127 8.14 -5.07 13.68
CA PRO A 127 7.88 -4.98 15.11
C PRO A 127 6.82 -3.87 15.28
N LEU A 128 5.54 -4.25 15.28
CA LEU A 128 4.54 -3.36 15.88
C LEU A 128 4.98 -3.15 17.32
N PRO A 129 5.23 -1.91 17.77
CA PRO A 129 5.57 -1.66 19.15
C PRO A 129 4.43 -2.21 20.02
N GLU A 130 4.78 -2.85 21.14
CA GLU A 130 3.85 -3.46 22.10
C GLU A 130 2.76 -2.47 22.55
N SER A 131 3.01 -1.17 22.47
CA SER A 131 2.07 -0.08 22.73
C SER A 131 0.99 0.11 21.64
N ALA A 132 1.15 -0.45 20.45
CA ALA A 132 0.13 -0.39 19.39
C ALA A 132 -0.98 -1.45 19.59
N VAL A 133 -0.78 -2.37 20.53
CA VAL A 133 -1.77 -3.38 20.97
C VAL A 133 -2.60 -2.81 22.13
N ALA A 134 -3.05 -1.56 22.02
CA ALA A 134 -3.88 -0.98 23.05
C ALA A 134 -5.35 -1.38 22.87
N GLY A 135 -5.75 -2.32 23.69
CA GLY A 135 -7.11 -2.55 24.15
C GLY A 135 -8.05 -3.30 23.18
N PRO A 136 -8.68 -4.37 23.69
CA PRO A 136 -9.69 -5.07 22.92
C PRO A 136 -10.96 -4.22 22.86
N GLY A 137 -11.26 -3.71 21.65
CA GLY A 137 -12.65 -3.38 21.34
C GLY A 137 -13.46 -4.68 21.29
N PRO A 138 -14.78 -4.65 21.56
CA PRO A 138 -15.61 -5.86 21.69
C PRO A 138 -15.70 -6.72 20.43
N ASP A 139 -15.06 -6.37 19.33
CA ASP A 139 -15.18 -7.03 18.02
C ASP A 139 -13.82 -7.35 17.37
N THR A 140 -12.75 -7.41 18.15
CA THR A 140 -11.44 -7.78 17.61
C THR A 140 -11.28 -9.30 17.54
N THR A 141 -11.26 -9.83 16.33
CA THR A 141 -10.64 -11.15 16.08
C THR A 141 -9.23 -11.14 16.72
N PRO A 142 -8.84 -12.20 17.45
CA PRO A 142 -7.53 -12.24 18.08
C PRO A 142 -6.44 -11.95 17.04
N ILE A 143 -5.63 -10.93 17.31
CA ILE A 143 -4.40 -10.72 16.55
C ILE A 143 -3.57 -11.99 16.77
N PRO A 144 -3.08 -12.65 15.72
CA PRO A 144 -2.23 -13.83 15.89
C PRO A 144 -1.10 -13.49 16.84
N ASP A 145 -0.91 -14.34 17.83
CA ASP A 145 0.05 -14.20 18.91
C ASP A 145 1.41 -13.71 18.37
N ALA A 146 1.83 -12.52 18.76
CA ALA A 146 3.12 -11.91 18.38
C ALA A 146 4.32 -12.73 18.90
N SER A 147 4.07 -13.73 19.75
CA SER A 147 5.07 -14.71 20.21
C SER A 147 5.27 -15.87 19.23
N ALA A 148 4.51 -15.94 18.13
CA ALA A 148 4.78 -16.90 17.07
C ALA A 148 6.19 -16.65 16.51
N MET A 149 7.06 -17.62 16.66
CA MET A 149 8.51 -17.58 16.35
C MET A 149 8.77 -16.92 14.98
N PRO A 150 9.81 -16.08 14.88
CA PRO A 150 10.18 -15.47 13.62
C PRO A 150 10.39 -16.57 12.57
N SER A 151 9.63 -16.51 11.49
CA SER A 151 9.82 -17.40 10.36
C SER A 151 11.25 -17.22 9.86
N PRO A 152 11.99 -18.28 9.57
CA PRO A 152 13.31 -18.13 8.96
C PRO A 152 13.14 -17.30 7.70
N GLY A 153 13.91 -16.21 7.60
CA GLY A 153 13.82 -15.27 6.47
C GLY A 153 13.89 -15.99 5.12
N PRO A 154 13.54 -15.34 4.02
CA PRO A 154 13.43 -15.97 2.71
C PRO A 154 14.76 -16.64 2.31
N SER A 155 14.68 -17.89 1.87
CA SER A 155 15.85 -18.67 1.42
C SER A 155 16.56 -17.97 0.26
N ALA A 156 17.86 -18.22 0.08
CA ALA A 156 18.65 -17.67 -1.03
C ALA A 156 18.02 -18.02 -2.40
N ALA A 157 17.48 -19.23 -2.54
CA ALA A 157 16.78 -19.66 -3.74
C ALA A 157 15.50 -18.85 -4.01
N LEU A 158 14.73 -18.52 -2.97
CA LEU A 158 13.52 -17.69 -3.08
C LEU A 158 13.88 -16.24 -3.44
N LYS A 159 14.92 -15.67 -2.83
CA LYS A 159 15.45 -14.35 -3.19
C LYS A 159 15.90 -14.28 -4.65
N LEU A 160 16.60 -15.30 -5.14
CA LEU A 160 17.03 -15.36 -6.54
C LEU A 160 15.84 -15.44 -7.50
N ARG A 161 14.88 -16.33 -7.21
CA ARG A 161 13.64 -16.44 -8.02
C ARG A 161 12.85 -15.13 -8.01
N GLY A 162 12.78 -14.45 -6.87
CA GLY A 162 12.16 -13.13 -6.76
C GLY A 162 12.84 -12.09 -7.65
N ARG A 163 14.18 -12.04 -7.67
CA ARG A 163 14.94 -11.13 -8.56
C ARG A 163 14.68 -11.41 -10.03
N ILE A 164 14.64 -12.69 -10.43
CA ILE A 164 14.33 -13.09 -11.82
C ILE A 164 12.89 -12.69 -12.18
N ALA A 165 11.93 -12.97 -11.30
CA ALA A 165 10.53 -12.58 -11.50
C ALA A 165 10.37 -11.06 -11.62
N ASP A 166 11.14 -10.33 -10.83
CA ASP A 166 11.17 -8.88 -10.85
C ASP A 166 11.70 -8.34 -12.18
N ALA A 167 12.87 -8.79 -12.60
CA ALA A 167 13.50 -8.35 -13.85
C ALA A 167 12.65 -8.64 -15.09
N LEU A 168 11.96 -9.78 -15.11
CA LEU A 168 11.18 -10.23 -16.28
C LEU A 168 9.77 -9.60 -16.35
N VAL A 169 9.11 -9.42 -15.21
CA VAL A 169 7.68 -9.09 -15.16
C VAL A 169 7.37 -7.94 -14.21
N LEU A 170 7.77 -8.04 -12.94
CA LEU A 170 7.24 -7.15 -11.90
C LEU A 170 7.75 -5.71 -12.06
N SER A 171 8.97 -5.52 -12.55
CA SER A 171 9.50 -4.19 -12.88
C SER A 171 8.63 -3.46 -13.90
N LYS A 172 8.06 -4.18 -14.87
CA LYS A 172 7.14 -3.61 -15.88
C LYS A 172 5.79 -3.25 -15.28
N VAL A 173 5.31 -4.02 -14.31
CA VAL A 173 4.08 -3.72 -13.58
C VAL A 173 4.29 -2.49 -12.69
N ARG A 174 5.41 -2.42 -11.97
CA ARG A 174 5.76 -1.25 -11.16
C ARG A 174 5.95 0.01 -11.99
N ALA A 175 6.50 -0.11 -13.21
CA ALA A 175 6.64 1.04 -14.11
C ALA A 175 5.29 1.70 -14.46
N ILE A 176 4.19 0.94 -14.45
CA ILE A 176 2.83 1.49 -14.65
C ILE A 176 2.41 2.33 -13.43
N LEU A 177 2.80 1.91 -12.23
CA LEU A 177 2.51 2.61 -10.97
C LEU A 177 3.48 3.78 -10.69
N GLY A 178 4.47 3.97 -11.56
CA GLY A 178 5.46 5.04 -11.47
C GLY A 178 6.86 4.55 -11.04
N PRO A 179 7.91 5.10 -11.66
CA PRO A 179 9.28 4.63 -11.45
C PRO A 179 9.83 4.92 -10.03
N ASN A 180 9.25 5.92 -9.35
CA ASN A 180 9.69 6.37 -8.04
C ASN A 180 8.84 5.81 -6.89
N LEU A 181 7.81 5.01 -7.20
CA LEU A 181 6.89 4.48 -6.20
C LEU A 181 7.58 3.41 -5.35
N HIS A 182 7.69 3.67 -4.06
CA HIS A 182 8.25 2.73 -3.09
C HIS A 182 7.30 2.42 -1.93
N THR A 183 6.24 3.23 -1.73
CA THR A 183 5.28 3.03 -0.64
C THR A 183 3.85 3.03 -1.18
N ILE A 184 3.10 2.01 -0.81
CA ILE A 184 1.66 1.93 -1.07
C ILE A 184 0.96 1.75 0.27
N ILE A 185 0.01 2.63 0.56
CA ILE A 185 -0.86 2.54 1.73
C ILE A 185 -2.21 2.07 1.25
N SER A 186 -2.64 0.93 1.76
CA SER A 186 -3.96 0.39 1.46
C SER A 186 -4.85 0.44 2.69
N GLY A 187 -6.07 0.95 2.52
CA GLY A 187 -7.02 1.08 3.63
C GLY A 187 -8.46 1.15 3.14
N GLY A 188 -9.38 1.25 4.10
CA GLY A 188 -10.81 1.37 3.84
C GLY A 188 -11.55 0.04 3.60
N ALA A 189 -10.84 -1.07 3.42
CA ALA A 189 -11.39 -2.43 3.32
C ALA A 189 -10.26 -3.44 3.51
N PRO A 190 -10.56 -4.71 3.87
CA PRO A 190 -9.55 -5.76 3.92
C PRO A 190 -8.92 -5.98 2.54
N LEU A 191 -7.60 -6.05 2.49
CA LEU A 191 -6.87 -6.47 1.29
C LEU A 191 -6.97 -8.00 1.18
N ALA A 192 -7.29 -8.50 0.00
CA ALA A 192 -7.29 -9.94 -0.24
C ALA A 192 -5.87 -10.50 0.02
N LEU A 193 -5.80 -11.63 0.74
CA LEU A 193 -4.53 -12.27 1.10
C LEU A 193 -3.64 -12.61 -0.11
N ASP A 194 -4.24 -12.69 -1.28
CA ASP A 194 -3.54 -12.93 -2.54
C ASP A 194 -2.84 -11.69 -3.11
N LEU A 195 -3.15 -10.50 -2.59
CA LEU A 195 -2.60 -9.23 -3.06
C LEU A 195 -1.75 -8.52 -2.00
N ALA A 196 -1.79 -9.02 -0.75
CA ALA A 196 -1.01 -8.51 0.38
C ALA A 196 0.48 -8.87 0.30
#